data_bed60973f36bbba3e518df1afdb0eec0
#
_entry.id   bed60973f36bbba3e518df1afdb0eec0
#
_cell.length_a   1.000
_cell.length_b   1.000
_cell.length_c   1.000
_cell.angle_alpha   90.00
_cell.angle_beta   90.00
_cell.angle_gamma   90.00
#
_symmetry.space_group_name_H-M   'P 1'
#
loop_
_entity.id
_entity.type
_entity.pdbx_description
1 polymer ?
#
loop_
_entity_poly.entity_id
_entity_poly.type
_entity_poly.pdbx_seq_one_letter_code
_entity_poly.pdbx_strand_id
1 'polypeptide(L)'
;MTAKEAREAIRNNYGYEGSCRAAYQYLQNKIKEAVLENRFGCEVKCPISSFYIDSNGKTHQIANYPIIEKAMSLLREEGFYCRISQSGENWKVEVEW
;
A
#
# COMPACT_ATOMS: atom_id res chain seq x y z
N MET A 1 -22.68 -2.59 -12.98
CA MET A 1 -21.48 -1.79 -12.64
C MET A 1 -20.24 -2.43 -13.25
N THR A 2 -19.41 -1.66 -13.91
CA THR A 2 -18.13 -2.13 -14.44
C THR A 2 -17.04 -1.97 -13.37
N ALA A 3 -15.89 -2.63 -13.58
CA ALA A 3 -14.75 -2.46 -12.68
C ALA A 3 -14.26 -1.01 -12.66
N LYS A 4 -14.32 -0.31 -13.80
CA LYS A 4 -13.97 1.11 -13.88
C LYS A 4 -14.90 1.97 -13.03
N GLU A 5 -16.21 1.75 -13.14
CA GLU A 5 -17.22 2.46 -12.34
C GLU A 5 -17.04 2.19 -10.85
N ALA A 6 -16.76 0.94 -10.49
CA ALA A 6 -16.51 0.58 -9.10
C ALA A 6 -15.28 1.31 -8.53
N ARG A 7 -14.19 1.38 -9.30
CA ARG A 7 -12.97 2.10 -8.90
C ARG A 7 -13.20 3.60 -8.76
N GLU A 8 -13.97 4.18 -9.68
CA GLU A 8 -14.32 5.61 -9.60
C GLU A 8 -15.20 5.91 -8.39
N ALA A 9 -16.14 5.02 -8.08
CA ALA A 9 -16.96 5.16 -6.88
C ALA A 9 -16.12 5.14 -5.59
N ILE A 10 -15.13 4.26 -5.51
CA ILE A 10 -14.20 4.21 -4.38
C ILE A 10 -13.35 5.48 -4.31
N ARG A 11 -12.87 6.00 -5.45
CA ARG A 11 -12.09 7.25 -5.50
C ARG A 11 -12.87 8.44 -4.97
N ASN A 12 -14.16 8.50 -5.26
CA ASN A 12 -15.01 9.59 -4.82
C ASN A 12 -15.42 9.43 -3.34
N ASN A 13 -15.07 8.32 -2.73
CA ASN A 13 -15.30 8.08 -1.32
C ASN A 13 -14.12 8.62 -0.51
N TYR A 14 -14.39 9.37 0.54
CA TYR A 14 -13.38 9.90 1.47
C TYR A 14 -12.46 8.79 1.98
N GLY A 15 -12.98 7.58 2.18
CA GLY A 15 -12.21 6.43 2.65
C GLY A 15 -11.10 5.99 1.69
N TYR A 16 -11.25 6.20 0.38
CA TYR A 16 -10.24 5.78 -0.59
C TYR A 16 -8.92 6.54 -0.43
N GLU A 17 -8.97 7.87 -0.37
CA GLU A 17 -7.76 8.69 -0.20
C GLU A 17 -7.07 8.41 1.13
N GLY A 18 -7.85 8.27 2.20
CA GLY A 18 -7.32 7.91 3.50
C GLY A 18 -6.62 6.55 3.49
N SER A 19 -7.23 5.56 2.82
CA SER A 19 -6.63 4.23 2.68
C SER A 19 -5.36 4.23 1.84
N CYS A 20 -5.31 5.01 0.77
CA CYS A 20 -4.10 5.15 -0.06
C CYS A 20 -2.96 5.79 0.73
N ARG A 21 -3.24 6.83 1.51
CA ARG A 21 -2.23 7.44 2.39
C ARG A 21 -1.75 6.48 3.47
N ALA A 22 -2.65 5.71 4.06
CA ALA A 22 -2.31 4.72 5.07
C ALA A 22 -1.40 3.63 4.48
N ALA A 23 -1.72 3.13 3.29
CA ALA A 23 -0.90 2.13 2.60
C ALA A 23 0.48 2.70 2.26
N TYR A 24 0.55 3.92 1.73
CA TYR A 24 1.80 4.61 1.44
C TYR A 24 2.65 4.76 2.71
N GLN A 25 2.04 5.22 3.79
CA GLN A 25 2.74 5.41 5.07
C GLN A 25 3.22 4.08 5.65
N TYR A 26 2.44 3.04 5.51
CA TYR A 26 2.83 1.68 5.93
C TYR A 26 4.07 1.21 5.19
N LEU A 27 4.11 1.37 3.87
CA LEU A 27 5.28 1.01 3.06
C LEU A 27 6.49 1.88 3.40
N GLN A 28 6.29 3.19 3.59
CA GLN A 28 7.35 4.10 4.01
C GLN A 28 7.97 3.69 5.36
N ASN A 29 7.15 3.26 6.30
CA ASN A 29 7.65 2.79 7.59
C ASN A 29 8.53 1.54 7.43
N LYS A 30 8.15 0.62 6.53
CA LYS A 30 8.94 -0.57 6.23
C LYS A 30 10.27 -0.22 5.54
N ILE A 31 10.26 0.77 4.68
CA ILE A 31 11.47 1.31 4.04
C ILE A 31 12.41 1.89 5.11
N LYS A 32 11.88 2.68 6.02
CA LYS A 32 12.66 3.28 7.13
C LYS A 32 13.30 2.21 8.00
N GLU A 33 12.58 1.15 8.34
CA GLU A 33 13.10 0.01 9.10
C GLU A 33 14.28 -0.64 8.36
N ALA A 34 14.13 -0.86 7.05
CA ALA A 34 15.19 -1.46 6.23
C ALA A 34 16.42 -0.57 6.13
N VAL A 35 16.24 0.75 6.01
CA VAL A 35 17.34 1.73 6.00
C VAL A 35 18.12 1.69 7.30
N LEU A 36 17.44 1.57 8.44
CA LEU A 36 18.09 1.45 9.74
C LEU A 36 18.94 0.16 9.85
N GLU A 37 18.60 -0.87 9.09
CA GLU A 37 19.35 -2.11 9.00
C GLU A 37 20.39 -2.12 7.88
N ASN A 38 20.64 -0.96 7.23
CA ASN A 38 21.58 -0.80 6.11
C ASN A 38 21.24 -1.69 4.91
N ARG A 39 19.94 -1.90 4.63
CA ARG A 39 19.48 -2.65 3.47
C ARG A 39 19.05 -1.70 2.35
N PHE A 40 19.22 -2.17 1.11
CA PHE A 40 18.82 -1.43 -0.10
C PHE A 40 17.48 -1.88 -0.67
N GLY A 41 16.75 -2.67 0.08
CA GLY A 41 15.45 -3.17 -0.33
C GLY A 41 14.72 -3.80 0.83
N CYS A 42 13.42 -4.01 0.66
CA CYS A 42 12.60 -4.73 1.63
C CYS A 42 11.49 -5.48 0.92
N GLU A 43 10.99 -6.49 1.59
CA GLU A 43 9.84 -7.28 1.18
C GLU A 43 8.76 -7.09 2.25
N VAL A 44 7.58 -6.66 1.83
CA VAL A 44 6.47 -6.43 2.73
C VAL A 44 5.34 -7.38 2.37
N LYS A 45 4.90 -8.18 3.35
CA LYS A 45 3.74 -9.06 3.20
C LYS A 45 2.54 -8.38 3.81
N CYS A 46 1.52 -8.13 2.99
CA CYS A 46 0.26 -7.55 3.43
C CYS A 46 -0.83 -8.62 3.32
N PRO A 47 -1.41 -9.10 4.42
CA PRO A 47 -2.57 -9.98 4.34
C PRO A 47 -3.68 -9.31 3.54
N ILE A 48 -4.36 -10.06 2.66
CA ILE A 48 -5.38 -9.51 1.75
C ILE A 48 -6.50 -8.79 2.50
N SER A 49 -6.75 -9.15 3.76
CA SER A 49 -7.76 -8.52 4.62
C SER A 49 -7.18 -7.55 5.65
N SER A 50 -5.98 -7.05 5.43
CA SER A 50 -5.29 -6.19 6.40
C SER A 50 -5.92 -4.80 6.53
N PHE A 51 -5.95 -4.28 7.74
CA PHE A 51 -6.47 -2.95 8.05
C PHE A 51 -5.43 -2.15 8.83
N TYR A 52 -5.45 -0.86 8.61
CA TYR A 52 -4.68 0.12 9.36
C TYR A 52 -5.67 1.00 10.14
N ILE A 53 -5.34 1.26 11.40
CA ILE A 53 -6.15 2.17 12.23
C ILE A 53 -5.32 3.46 12.41
N ASP A 54 -5.87 4.58 11.96
CA ASP A 54 -5.18 5.86 12.05
C ASP A 54 -5.27 6.46 13.47
N SER A 55 -4.60 7.61 13.68
CA SER A 55 -4.56 8.30 14.97
C SER A 55 -5.93 8.77 15.46
N ASN A 56 -6.91 8.88 14.55
CA ASN A 56 -8.29 9.24 14.87
C ASN A 56 -9.18 8.03 15.15
N GLY A 57 -8.60 6.83 15.15
CA GLY A 57 -9.35 5.59 15.36
C GLY A 57 -10.11 5.10 14.15
N LYS A 58 -9.91 5.70 12.96
CA LYS A 58 -10.58 5.30 11.74
C LYS A 58 -9.86 4.12 11.10
N THR A 59 -10.62 3.12 10.65
CA THR A 59 -10.10 1.93 9.99
C THR A 59 -9.96 2.15 8.50
N HIS A 60 -8.80 1.77 7.94
CA HIS A 60 -8.52 1.82 6.51
C HIS A 60 -8.11 0.43 6.03
N GLN A 61 -8.70 -0.03 4.93
CA GLN A 61 -8.26 -1.27 4.29
C GLN A 61 -7.06 -0.97 3.41
N ILE A 62 -5.89 -1.48 3.78
CA ILE A 62 -4.63 -1.19 3.09
C ILE A 62 -4.21 -2.29 2.11
N ALA A 63 -4.80 -3.45 2.20
CA ALA A 63 -4.39 -4.61 1.39
C ALA A 63 -5.22 -4.82 0.13
N ASN A 64 -6.09 -3.88 -0.22
CA ASN A 64 -6.82 -3.89 -1.47
C ASN A 64 -5.86 -3.55 -2.61
N TYR A 65 -5.90 -4.33 -3.71
CA TYR A 65 -4.96 -4.15 -4.82
C TYR A 65 -4.91 -2.73 -5.39
N PRO A 66 -6.04 -2.06 -5.70
CA PRO A 66 -5.98 -0.68 -6.20
C PRO A 66 -5.36 0.31 -5.22
N ILE A 67 -5.53 0.09 -3.93
CA ILE A 67 -4.96 0.94 -2.87
C ILE A 67 -3.45 0.74 -2.80
N ILE A 68 -2.99 -0.51 -2.78
CA ILE A 68 -1.56 -0.83 -2.76
C ILE A 68 -0.89 -0.34 -4.04
N GLU A 69 -1.53 -0.53 -5.19
CA GLU A 69 -1.00 -0.07 -6.48
C GLU A 69 -0.83 1.45 -6.51
N LYS A 70 -1.77 2.20 -5.95
CA LYS A 70 -1.65 3.65 -5.85
C LYS A 70 -0.47 4.05 -4.95
N ALA A 71 -0.30 3.38 -3.82
CA ALA A 71 0.82 3.61 -2.92
C ALA A 71 2.15 3.30 -3.62
N MET A 72 2.23 2.20 -4.38
CA MET A 72 3.41 1.85 -5.16
C MET A 72 3.70 2.88 -6.25
N SER A 73 2.67 3.42 -6.91
CA SER A 73 2.83 4.51 -7.89
C SER A 73 3.51 5.72 -7.27
N LEU A 74 3.08 6.11 -6.08
CA LEU A 74 3.68 7.23 -5.36
C LEU A 74 5.15 6.95 -5.02
N LEU A 75 5.46 5.74 -4.60
CA LEU A 75 6.85 5.34 -4.33
C LEU A 75 7.71 5.37 -5.61
N ARG A 76 7.17 4.90 -6.73
CA ARG A 76 7.87 4.92 -8.02
C ARG A 76 8.18 6.36 -8.46
N GLU A 77 7.26 7.29 -8.24
CA GLU A 77 7.48 8.71 -8.51
C GLU A 77 8.61 9.28 -7.66
N GLU A 78 8.86 8.70 -6.49
CA GLU A 78 9.95 9.09 -5.59
C GLU A 78 11.27 8.35 -5.89
N GLY A 79 11.31 7.53 -6.94
CA GLY A 79 12.53 6.86 -7.37
C GLY A 79 12.68 5.42 -6.89
N PHE A 80 11.71 4.88 -6.15
CA PHE A 80 11.77 3.50 -5.71
C PHE A 80 11.37 2.54 -6.83
N TYR A 81 11.98 1.37 -6.85
CA TYR A 81 11.57 0.27 -7.69
C TYR A 81 10.61 -0.63 -6.89
N CYS A 82 9.41 -0.86 -7.41
CA CYS A 82 8.39 -1.61 -6.72
C CYS A 82 7.81 -2.72 -7.59
N ARG A 83 7.61 -3.91 -6.99
CA ARG A 83 6.90 -5.03 -7.61
C ARG A 83 5.89 -5.58 -6.63
N ILE A 84 4.78 -6.09 -7.16
CA ILE A 84 3.75 -6.76 -6.38
C ILE A 84 3.48 -8.14 -6.96
N SER A 85 3.30 -9.12 -6.09
CA SER A 85 2.87 -10.47 -6.44
C SER A 85 1.93 -10.99 -5.37
N GLN A 86 1.18 -12.03 -5.67
CA GLN A 86 0.34 -12.70 -4.70
C GLN A 86 1.03 -13.96 -4.22
N SER A 87 1.11 -14.14 -2.91
CA SER A 87 1.69 -15.31 -2.27
C SER A 87 0.68 -15.86 -1.25
N GLY A 88 -0.13 -16.85 -1.66
CA GLY A 88 -1.20 -17.40 -0.83
C GLY A 88 -2.24 -16.33 -0.50
N GLU A 89 -2.48 -16.08 0.77
CA GLU A 89 -3.43 -15.08 1.26
C GLU A 89 -2.79 -13.71 1.48
N ASN A 90 -1.59 -13.49 0.93
CA ASN A 90 -0.86 -12.23 1.10
C ASN A 90 -0.55 -11.58 -0.23
N TRP A 91 -0.53 -10.25 -0.25
CA TRP A 91 0.17 -9.47 -1.24
C TRP A 91 1.63 -9.34 -0.80
N LYS A 92 2.54 -9.62 -1.71
CA LYS A 92 3.96 -9.45 -1.48
C LYS A 92 4.43 -8.25 -2.28
N VAL A 93 4.85 -7.22 -1.58
CA VAL A 93 5.38 -5.99 -2.19
C VAL A 93 6.87 -5.96 -1.97
N GLU A 94 7.63 -5.90 -3.07
CA GLU A 94 9.07 -5.75 -3.03
C GLU A 94 9.43 -4.32 -3.42
N VAL A 95 10.23 -3.66 -2.58
CA VAL A 95 10.67 -2.28 -2.79
C VAL A 95 12.18 -2.23 -2.72
N GLU A 96 12.80 -1.58 -3.72
CA GLU A 96 14.26 -1.44 -3.79
C GLU A 96 14.64 0.02 -4.07
N TRP A 97 15.82 0.40 -3.60
CA TRP A 97 16.36 1.73 -3.82
C TRP A 97 17.87 1.77 -3.98
#